data_461f71ec34fb3bbc7b73e07e3ee330fe
#
_entry.id   461f71ec34fb3bbc7b73e07e3ee330fe
#
_cell.length_a   1.000
_cell.length_b   1.000
_cell.length_c   1.000
_cell.angle_alpha   90.00
_cell.angle_beta   90.00
_cell.angle_gamma   90.00
#
_symmetry.space_group_name_H-M   'P 1'
#
loop_
_entity.id
_entity.type
_entity.pdbx_description
1 polymer ?
#
loop_
_entity_poly.entity_id
_entity_poly.type
_entity_poly.pdbx_seq_one_letter_code
_entity_poly.pdbx_strand_id
1 'polypeptide(L)'
;MGKTWVMGKVTADYWDKKYEIKDFLYTKVENRFVVEYCSPLQPGRAIDLAGGEGRNSVWLAKQGWVAENIDFSPVALRKYADYAVEAGVSSSCLATVADALSFVPQQDQVELGLIGYLQIPSGDLKKAIRRLGKHVVPGGHLFGVWHARANLAGGFGGPRDPRVLPTVGFLKRALWGQGFEIIECTLRDGQIQTQEGLKPSITVVLLARKRG
;
A
#
# COMPACT_ATOMS: atom_id res chain seq x y z
N MET A 1 3.30 16.82 23.96
CA MET A 1 4.60 17.25 23.40
C MET A 1 4.70 16.72 21.97
N GLY A 2 4.56 17.60 20.99
CA GLY A 2 4.58 17.23 19.57
C GLY A 2 5.99 16.82 19.13
N LYS A 3 6.14 15.59 18.67
CA LYS A 3 7.39 15.14 18.05
C LYS A 3 7.53 15.84 16.70
N THR A 4 8.41 16.83 16.64
CA THR A 4 8.86 17.51 15.41
C THR A 4 9.55 16.45 14.54
N TRP A 5 8.97 16.12 13.37
CA TRP A 5 9.61 15.26 12.38
C TRP A 5 10.78 16.04 11.77
N VAL A 6 11.98 15.76 12.22
CA VAL A 6 13.21 16.24 11.58
C VAL A 6 13.33 15.52 10.24
N MET A 7 13.62 16.26 9.16
CA MET A 7 13.82 15.78 7.79
C MET A 7 15.02 14.81 7.73
N GLY A 8 14.80 13.55 8.13
CA GLY A 8 15.67 12.43 7.84
C GLY A 8 14.99 11.58 6.77
N LYS A 9 15.75 11.12 5.76
CA LYS A 9 15.28 10.12 4.81
C LYS A 9 14.78 8.94 5.62
N VAL A 10 13.49 8.58 5.52
CA VAL A 10 12.93 7.40 6.18
C VAL A 10 13.68 6.19 5.62
N THR A 11 14.43 5.47 6.46
CA THR A 11 15.31 4.37 6.07
C THR A 11 14.69 3.03 6.46
N ALA A 12 15.21 1.93 5.89
CA ALA A 12 14.86 0.57 6.28
C ALA A 12 15.08 0.38 7.80
N ASP A 13 16.22 0.81 8.34
CA ASP A 13 16.57 0.71 9.78
C ASP A 13 15.54 1.37 10.69
N TYR A 14 14.95 2.51 10.25
CA TYR A 14 13.89 3.18 11.02
C TYR A 14 12.64 2.31 11.10
N TRP A 15 12.26 1.66 10.01
CA TRP A 15 11.10 0.79 9.98
C TRP A 15 11.39 -0.57 10.60
N ASP A 16 12.59 -1.14 10.43
CA ASP A 16 13.01 -2.36 11.10
C ASP A 16 12.83 -2.25 12.61
N LYS A 17 13.34 -1.15 13.22
CA LYS A 17 13.15 -0.88 14.66
C LYS A 17 11.68 -0.79 15.07
N LYS A 18 10.80 -0.32 14.19
CA LYS A 18 9.35 -0.29 14.48
C LYS A 18 8.73 -1.68 14.38
N TYR A 19 9.17 -2.49 13.43
CA TYR A 19 8.69 -3.85 13.23
C TYR A 19 9.31 -4.88 14.20
N GLU A 20 10.37 -4.55 14.94
CA GLU A 20 11.01 -5.41 15.95
C GLU A 20 10.13 -5.70 17.19
N ILE A 21 8.93 -5.15 17.28
CA ILE A 21 7.97 -5.49 18.34
C ILE A 21 7.49 -6.94 18.20
N LYS A 22 7.09 -7.56 19.33
CA LYS A 22 6.67 -8.97 19.36
C LYS A 22 5.45 -9.25 18.47
N ASP A 23 4.46 -8.36 18.52
CA ASP A 23 3.22 -8.47 17.75
C ASP A 23 3.30 -7.65 16.44
N PHE A 24 2.23 -7.67 15.63
CA PHE A 24 2.11 -6.82 14.45
C PHE A 24 2.07 -5.34 14.86
N LEU A 25 2.81 -4.51 14.14
CA LEU A 25 2.86 -3.06 14.38
C LEU A 25 1.48 -2.40 14.20
N TYR A 26 0.71 -2.90 13.23
CA TYR A 26 -0.62 -2.37 12.94
C TYR A 26 -1.70 -3.41 13.25
N THR A 27 -1.94 -4.35 12.35
CA THR A 27 -2.98 -5.38 12.49
C THR A 27 -2.81 -6.46 11.42
N LYS A 28 -3.26 -7.68 11.72
CA LYS A 28 -3.42 -8.76 10.74
C LYS A 28 -4.68 -8.62 9.88
N VAL A 29 -5.63 -7.76 10.31
CA VAL A 29 -6.85 -7.53 9.54
C VAL A 29 -6.52 -6.71 8.29
N GLU A 30 -6.94 -7.21 7.16
CA GLU A 30 -6.79 -6.57 5.86
C GLU A 30 -7.46 -5.19 5.79
N ASN A 31 -6.99 -4.35 4.92
CA ASN A 31 -7.58 -3.04 4.74
C ASN A 31 -8.95 -3.16 4.05
N ARG A 32 -10.00 -2.58 4.63
CA ARG A 32 -11.37 -2.64 4.12
C ARG A 32 -11.50 -2.18 2.66
N PHE A 33 -10.72 -1.19 2.25
CA PHE A 33 -10.74 -0.70 0.87
C PHE A 33 -10.06 -1.68 -0.08
N VAL A 34 -9.01 -2.40 0.37
CA VAL A 34 -8.44 -3.50 -0.42
C VAL A 34 -9.50 -4.57 -0.65
N VAL A 35 -10.25 -4.96 0.38
CA VAL A 35 -11.37 -5.89 0.24
C VAL A 35 -12.42 -5.36 -0.73
N GLU A 36 -12.90 -4.13 -0.51
CA GLU A 36 -13.96 -3.52 -1.31
C GLU A 36 -13.61 -3.47 -2.81
N TYR A 37 -12.38 -3.03 -3.13
CA TYR A 37 -11.98 -2.79 -4.51
C TYR A 37 -11.33 -3.99 -5.21
N CYS A 38 -10.74 -4.93 -4.47
CA CYS A 38 -10.04 -6.07 -5.06
C CYS A 38 -10.87 -7.35 -5.06
N SER A 39 -11.89 -7.51 -4.19
CA SER A 39 -12.75 -8.70 -4.22
C SER A 39 -13.49 -8.93 -5.55
N PRO A 40 -13.91 -7.90 -6.31
CA PRO A 40 -14.55 -8.12 -7.60
C PRO A 40 -13.58 -8.50 -8.73
N LEU A 41 -12.26 -8.40 -8.51
CA LEU A 41 -11.26 -8.66 -9.53
C LEU A 41 -11.00 -10.17 -9.64
N GLN A 42 -10.69 -10.63 -10.87
CA GLN A 42 -10.29 -12.00 -11.08
C GLN A 42 -8.89 -12.24 -10.50
N PRO A 43 -8.70 -13.27 -9.65
CA PRO A 43 -7.39 -13.59 -9.12
C PRO A 43 -6.38 -13.93 -10.22
N GLY A 44 -5.14 -13.52 -9.97
CA GLY A 44 -3.99 -13.73 -10.82
C GLY A 44 -2.72 -13.43 -10.02
N ARG A 45 -1.78 -12.68 -10.58
CA ARG A 45 -0.56 -12.25 -9.90
C ARG A 45 -0.75 -10.83 -9.38
N ALA A 46 -0.27 -10.57 -8.18
CA ALA A 46 -0.34 -9.25 -7.55
C ALA A 46 1.00 -8.82 -6.95
N ILE A 47 1.31 -7.53 -7.04
CA ILE A 47 2.39 -6.90 -6.28
C ILE A 47 1.75 -5.97 -5.24
N ASP A 48 2.07 -6.18 -3.96
CA ASP A 48 1.76 -5.28 -2.84
C ASP A 48 3.02 -4.48 -2.50
N LEU A 49 3.09 -3.26 -3.01
CA LEU A 49 4.28 -2.41 -2.88
C LEU A 49 4.27 -1.65 -1.56
N ALA A 50 5.33 -1.81 -0.77
CA ALA A 50 5.46 -1.37 0.61
C ALA A 50 4.38 -2.02 1.51
N GLY A 51 4.16 -3.33 1.33
CA GLY A 51 3.10 -4.07 2.02
C GLY A 51 3.41 -4.37 3.49
N GLY A 52 4.61 -4.06 3.97
CA GLY A 52 5.01 -4.23 5.38
C GLY A 52 4.87 -5.68 5.84
N GLU A 53 4.17 -5.88 6.97
CA GLU A 53 3.90 -7.21 7.56
C GLU A 53 2.87 -8.05 6.76
N GLY A 54 2.42 -7.59 5.58
CA GLY A 54 1.72 -8.40 4.58
C GLY A 54 0.24 -8.67 4.82
N ARG A 55 -0.46 -7.90 5.66
CA ARG A 55 -1.90 -8.12 5.92
C ARG A 55 -2.75 -8.21 4.65
N ASN A 56 -2.48 -7.33 3.67
CA ASN A 56 -3.21 -7.31 2.40
C ASN A 56 -2.72 -8.42 1.46
N SER A 57 -1.41 -8.68 1.41
CA SER A 57 -0.82 -9.74 0.61
C SER A 57 -1.33 -11.13 1.02
N VAL A 58 -1.41 -11.41 2.34
CA VAL A 58 -1.97 -12.66 2.87
C VAL A 58 -3.45 -12.78 2.55
N TRP A 59 -4.21 -11.66 2.68
CA TRP A 59 -5.61 -11.65 2.29
C TRP A 59 -5.78 -11.94 0.79
N LEU A 60 -4.99 -11.29 -0.08
CA LEU A 60 -5.01 -11.58 -1.53
C LEU A 60 -4.72 -13.07 -1.80
N ALA A 61 -3.73 -13.64 -1.14
CA ALA A 61 -3.41 -15.07 -1.29
C ALA A 61 -4.57 -15.98 -0.86
N LYS A 62 -5.29 -15.64 0.22
CA LYS A 62 -6.53 -16.34 0.61
C LYS A 62 -7.66 -16.20 -0.42
N GLN A 63 -7.66 -15.15 -1.24
CA GLN A 63 -8.60 -14.97 -2.36
C GLN A 63 -8.12 -15.62 -3.67
N GLY A 64 -7.03 -16.39 -3.65
CA GLY A 64 -6.51 -17.13 -4.82
C GLY A 64 -5.47 -16.36 -5.65
N TRP A 65 -5.00 -15.21 -5.20
CA TRP A 65 -3.91 -14.48 -5.85
C TRP A 65 -2.55 -15.10 -5.53
N VAL A 66 -1.60 -14.99 -6.45
CA VAL A 66 -0.17 -15.11 -6.13
C VAL A 66 0.34 -13.73 -5.81
N ALA A 67 0.55 -13.43 -4.53
CA ALA A 67 0.86 -12.10 -4.03
C ALA A 67 2.34 -11.95 -3.69
N GLU A 68 3.02 -11.01 -4.35
CA GLU A 68 4.38 -10.60 -4.00
C GLU A 68 4.34 -9.35 -3.14
N ASN A 69 4.79 -9.48 -1.88
CA ASN A 69 5.00 -8.35 -0.99
C ASN A 69 6.40 -7.79 -1.20
N ILE A 70 6.49 -6.54 -1.62
CA ILE A 70 7.75 -5.81 -1.79
C ILE A 70 7.84 -4.75 -0.69
N ASP A 71 8.79 -4.91 0.21
CA ASP A 71 9.08 -3.93 1.26
C ASP A 71 10.59 -3.79 1.47
N PHE A 72 11.05 -2.64 1.92
CA PHE A 72 12.49 -2.44 2.17
C PHE A 72 12.92 -2.94 3.55
N SER A 73 11.97 -3.31 4.44
CA SER A 73 12.22 -3.87 5.76
C SER A 73 12.30 -5.40 5.73
N PRO A 74 13.47 -5.99 5.88
CA PRO A 74 13.57 -7.45 6.03
C PRO A 74 12.89 -7.97 7.30
N VAL A 75 12.73 -7.12 8.33
CA VAL A 75 12.02 -7.50 9.57
C VAL A 75 10.53 -7.66 9.27
N ALA A 76 9.92 -6.72 8.54
CA ALA A 76 8.52 -6.81 8.14
C ALA A 76 8.26 -8.06 7.27
N LEU A 77 9.15 -8.32 6.31
CA LEU A 77 8.98 -9.47 5.40
C LEU A 77 9.19 -10.82 6.08
N ARG A 78 10.00 -10.93 7.14
CA ARG A 78 10.04 -12.14 7.97
C ARG A 78 8.68 -12.40 8.63
N LYS A 79 8.08 -11.37 9.26
CA LYS A 79 6.74 -11.47 9.86
C LYS A 79 5.65 -11.80 8.83
N TYR A 80 5.76 -11.23 7.64
CA TYR A 80 4.89 -11.60 6.52
C TYR A 80 5.00 -13.10 6.18
N ALA A 81 6.21 -13.63 6.07
CA ALA A 81 6.43 -15.05 5.78
C ALA A 81 5.83 -15.94 6.87
N ASP A 82 6.07 -15.61 8.16
CA ASP A 82 5.49 -16.34 9.29
C ASP A 82 3.95 -16.28 9.26
N TYR A 83 3.39 -15.11 8.96
CA TYR A 83 1.94 -14.95 8.84
C TYR A 83 1.35 -15.72 7.67
N ALA A 84 2.04 -15.79 6.53
CA ALA A 84 1.62 -16.60 5.39
C ALA A 84 1.60 -18.10 5.71
N VAL A 85 2.56 -18.59 6.50
CA VAL A 85 2.58 -19.97 7.03
C VAL A 85 1.42 -20.21 7.98
N GLU A 86 1.22 -19.32 8.97
CA GLU A 86 0.09 -19.39 9.92
C GLU A 86 -1.26 -19.43 9.21
N ALA A 87 -1.38 -18.67 8.12
CA ALA A 87 -2.59 -18.57 7.31
C ALA A 87 -2.77 -19.71 6.31
N GLY A 88 -1.79 -20.62 6.14
CA GLY A 88 -1.85 -21.74 5.21
C GLY A 88 -1.73 -21.36 3.73
N VAL A 89 -1.14 -20.18 3.41
CA VAL A 89 -1.06 -19.64 2.04
C VAL A 89 0.36 -19.34 1.58
N SER A 90 1.36 -19.88 2.26
CA SER A 90 2.79 -19.58 2.01
C SER A 90 3.23 -19.88 0.56
N SER A 91 2.64 -20.88 -0.09
CA SER A 91 2.94 -21.22 -1.49
C SER A 91 2.50 -20.15 -2.50
N SER A 92 1.59 -19.26 -2.09
CA SER A 92 1.07 -18.17 -2.92
C SER A 92 1.58 -16.79 -2.46
N CYS A 93 2.54 -16.75 -1.54
CA CYS A 93 3.11 -15.54 -0.94
C CYS A 93 4.60 -15.45 -1.29
N LEU A 94 4.97 -14.44 -2.09
CA LEU A 94 6.35 -14.13 -2.43
C LEU A 94 6.80 -12.88 -1.65
N ALA A 95 8.08 -12.79 -1.32
CA ALA A 95 8.66 -11.67 -0.59
C ALA A 95 9.91 -11.14 -1.29
N THR A 96 9.99 -9.83 -1.48
CA THR A 96 11.16 -9.16 -2.09
C THR A 96 11.59 -7.98 -1.24
N VAL A 97 12.81 -8.04 -0.71
CA VAL A 97 13.40 -6.89 0.02
C VAL A 97 13.88 -5.86 -0.99
N ALA A 98 13.16 -4.75 -1.14
CA ALA A 98 13.55 -3.68 -2.06
C ALA A 98 12.91 -2.34 -1.71
N ASP A 99 13.56 -1.25 -2.13
CA ASP A 99 13.01 0.11 -2.07
C ASP A 99 11.94 0.28 -3.16
N ALA A 100 10.79 0.87 -2.79
CA ALA A 100 9.67 1.15 -3.69
C ALA A 100 10.04 1.99 -4.92
N LEU A 101 11.15 2.71 -4.89
CA LEU A 101 11.62 3.54 -5.99
C LEU A 101 12.52 2.79 -6.99
N SER A 102 13.07 1.62 -6.60
CA SER A 102 14.09 0.91 -7.38
C SER A 102 13.86 -0.60 -7.51
N PHE A 103 12.79 -1.14 -6.94
CA PHE A 103 12.52 -2.58 -6.90
C PHE A 103 12.55 -3.25 -8.29
N VAL A 104 12.95 -4.51 -8.29
CA VAL A 104 12.77 -5.46 -9.39
C VAL A 104 11.94 -6.61 -8.83
N PRO A 105 10.71 -6.83 -9.30
CA PRO A 105 9.86 -7.86 -8.76
C PRO A 105 10.28 -9.26 -9.26
N GLN A 106 9.91 -10.29 -8.51
CA GLN A 106 10.02 -11.68 -8.98
C GLN A 106 8.95 -11.94 -10.06
N GLN A 107 7.81 -11.27 -9.99
CA GLN A 107 6.71 -11.32 -10.94
C GLN A 107 6.77 -10.12 -11.88
N ASP A 108 7.34 -10.26 -13.07
CA ASP A 108 7.53 -9.14 -14.01
C ASP A 108 6.21 -8.53 -14.53
N GLN A 109 5.17 -9.36 -14.68
CA GLN A 109 3.86 -8.96 -15.19
C GLN A 109 2.77 -9.43 -14.22
N VAL A 110 1.90 -8.49 -13.78
CA VAL A 110 0.86 -8.75 -12.78
C VAL A 110 -0.50 -8.19 -13.19
N GLU A 111 -1.56 -8.85 -12.77
CA GLU A 111 -2.93 -8.42 -12.98
C GLU A 111 -3.36 -7.34 -11.98
N LEU A 112 -2.67 -7.25 -10.81
CA LEU A 112 -2.93 -6.23 -9.80
C LEU A 112 -1.65 -5.62 -9.23
N GLY A 113 -1.51 -4.30 -9.33
CA GLY A 113 -0.57 -3.52 -8.53
C GLY A 113 -1.29 -2.86 -7.36
N LEU A 114 -0.85 -3.11 -6.13
CA LEU A 114 -1.43 -2.57 -4.90
C LEU A 114 -0.44 -1.65 -4.19
N ILE A 115 -0.92 -0.54 -3.63
CA ILE A 115 -0.18 0.35 -2.71
C ILE A 115 -1.08 0.70 -1.53
N GLY A 116 -0.75 0.19 -0.34
CA GLY A 116 -1.47 0.48 0.90
C GLY A 116 -0.68 1.40 1.84
N TYR A 117 -1.05 2.68 1.95
CA TYR A 117 -0.46 3.64 2.91
C TYR A 117 1.04 3.90 2.77
N LEU A 118 1.61 3.78 1.58
CA LEU A 118 2.95 4.28 1.30
C LEU A 118 2.96 5.82 1.35
N GLN A 119 3.25 6.37 2.53
CA GLN A 119 3.23 7.81 2.82
C GLN A 119 4.63 8.40 2.70
N ILE A 120 5.03 8.71 1.48
CA ILE A 120 6.32 9.31 1.12
C ILE A 120 6.13 10.62 0.35
N PRO A 121 7.17 11.46 0.18
CA PRO A 121 7.07 12.72 -0.55
C PRO A 121 6.44 12.55 -1.94
N SER A 122 5.60 13.50 -2.32
CA SER A 122 4.78 13.41 -3.55
C SER A 122 5.59 13.08 -4.82
N GLY A 123 6.81 13.61 -4.96
CA GLY A 123 7.69 13.29 -6.10
C GLY A 123 8.07 11.82 -6.16
N ASP A 124 8.37 11.22 -5.01
CA ASP A 124 8.75 9.81 -4.89
C ASP A 124 7.53 8.91 -4.97
N LEU A 125 6.40 9.30 -4.37
CA LEU A 125 5.14 8.56 -4.54
C LEU A 125 4.74 8.46 -6.02
N LYS A 126 4.89 9.54 -6.78
CA LYS A 126 4.65 9.52 -8.24
C LYS A 126 5.57 8.52 -8.96
N LYS A 127 6.86 8.46 -8.58
CA LYS A 127 7.82 7.50 -9.15
C LYS A 127 7.42 6.06 -8.82
N ALA A 128 7.07 5.78 -7.54
CA ALA A 128 6.63 4.46 -7.09
C ALA A 128 5.37 3.98 -7.82
N ILE A 129 4.33 4.84 -7.92
CA ILE A 129 3.10 4.54 -8.67
C ILE A 129 3.42 4.19 -10.14
N ARG A 130 4.24 5.01 -10.80
CA ARG A 130 4.60 4.80 -12.20
C ARG A 130 5.45 3.55 -12.41
N ARG A 131 6.37 3.26 -11.48
CA ARG A 131 7.18 2.05 -11.51
C ARG A 131 6.31 0.81 -11.39
N LEU A 132 5.44 0.76 -10.38
CA LEU A 132 4.49 -0.34 -10.22
C LEU A 132 3.58 -0.49 -11.44
N GLY A 133 3.08 0.62 -11.98
CA GLY A 133 2.22 0.61 -13.16
C GLY A 133 2.85 0.02 -14.43
N LYS A 134 4.19 -0.02 -14.55
CA LYS A 134 4.88 -0.67 -15.67
C LYS A 134 4.71 -2.19 -15.65
N HIS A 135 4.63 -2.77 -14.44
CA HIS A 135 4.47 -4.21 -14.25
C HIS A 135 3.01 -4.68 -14.36
N VAL A 136 2.03 -3.77 -14.39
CA VAL A 136 0.63 -4.14 -14.59
C VAL A 136 0.40 -4.48 -16.07
N VAL A 137 -0.21 -5.63 -16.35
CA VAL A 137 -0.55 -6.08 -17.71
C VAL A 137 -1.66 -5.23 -18.34
N PRO A 138 -1.79 -5.15 -19.67
CA PRO A 138 -2.99 -4.64 -20.31
C PRO A 138 -4.25 -5.33 -19.78
N GLY A 139 -5.27 -4.53 -19.43
CA GLY A 139 -6.49 -5.03 -18.77
C GLY A 139 -6.38 -5.21 -17.25
N GLY A 140 -5.16 -5.25 -16.69
CA GLY A 140 -4.91 -5.33 -15.25
C GLY A 140 -5.20 -4.02 -14.52
N HIS A 141 -5.13 -4.05 -13.19
CA HIS A 141 -5.55 -2.96 -12.33
C HIS A 141 -4.41 -2.42 -11.46
N LEU A 142 -4.46 -1.14 -11.17
CA LEU A 142 -3.66 -0.49 -10.15
C LEU A 142 -4.62 0.06 -9.10
N PHE A 143 -4.49 -0.44 -7.87
CA PHE A 143 -5.24 0.05 -6.73
C PHE A 143 -4.31 0.68 -5.70
N GLY A 144 -4.76 1.77 -5.10
CA GLY A 144 -4.02 2.39 -4.00
C GLY A 144 -4.91 3.12 -3.01
N VAL A 145 -4.49 3.14 -1.74
CA VAL A 145 -5.17 3.82 -0.65
C VAL A 145 -4.16 4.54 0.25
N TRP A 146 -4.45 5.78 0.63
CA TRP A 146 -3.59 6.63 1.46
C TRP A 146 -4.41 7.50 2.40
N HIS A 147 -3.83 7.91 3.52
CA HIS A 147 -4.37 9.07 4.24
C HIS A 147 -4.34 10.29 3.31
N ALA A 148 -5.47 10.95 3.14
CA ALA A 148 -5.59 12.10 2.26
C ALA A 148 -5.05 13.38 2.93
N ARG A 149 -4.65 14.36 2.14
CA ARG A 149 -4.32 15.69 2.66
C ARG A 149 -5.51 16.33 3.40
N ALA A 150 -6.74 16.05 2.95
CA ALA A 150 -7.97 16.47 3.61
C ALA A 150 -8.08 15.98 5.07
N ASN A 151 -7.40 14.87 5.43
CA ASN A 151 -7.37 14.33 6.80
C ASN A 151 -6.75 15.32 7.83
N LEU A 152 -5.96 16.31 7.37
CA LEU A 152 -5.38 17.33 8.24
C LEU A 152 -6.42 18.28 8.85
N ALA A 153 -7.57 18.46 8.20
CA ALA A 153 -8.60 19.41 8.59
C ALA A 153 -9.54 18.93 9.72
N GLY A 154 -9.29 17.75 10.30
CA GLY A 154 -10.11 17.24 11.41
C GLY A 154 -10.14 15.72 11.49
N GLY A 155 -9.45 15.02 10.59
CA GLY A 155 -9.32 13.57 10.63
C GLY A 155 -8.20 13.10 11.56
N PHE A 156 -8.30 11.85 11.97
CA PHE A 156 -7.35 11.16 12.85
C PHE A 156 -6.52 10.14 12.07
N GLY A 157 -5.38 9.76 12.64
CA GLY A 157 -4.45 8.80 12.05
C GLY A 157 -3.60 9.37 10.91
N GLY A 158 -2.57 8.60 10.53
CA GLY A 158 -1.60 8.98 9.52
C GLY A 158 -0.64 10.11 9.92
N PRO A 159 0.29 10.44 9.02
CA PRO A 159 1.23 11.53 9.25
C PRO A 159 0.54 12.90 9.22
N ARG A 160 1.12 13.88 9.91
CA ARG A 160 0.64 15.27 9.92
C ARG A 160 1.43 16.17 8.94
N ASP A 161 2.27 15.58 8.11
CA ASP A 161 3.06 16.30 7.10
C ASP A 161 2.31 16.32 5.75
N PRO A 162 1.87 17.49 5.26
CA PRO A 162 1.14 17.59 4.00
C PRO A 162 1.94 17.14 2.76
N ARG A 163 3.29 17.08 2.85
CA ARG A 163 4.16 16.69 1.74
C ARG A 163 4.04 15.21 1.38
N VAL A 164 3.62 14.36 2.33
CA VAL A 164 3.45 12.91 2.14
C VAL A 164 1.98 12.49 2.02
N LEU A 165 1.06 13.44 2.05
CA LEU A 165 -0.39 13.19 1.98
C LEU A 165 -0.90 13.53 0.57
N PRO A 166 -1.24 12.52 -0.26
CA PRO A 166 -1.70 12.78 -1.61
C PRO A 166 -3.11 13.40 -1.64
N THR A 167 -3.40 14.07 -2.75
CA THR A 167 -4.72 14.56 -3.11
C THR A 167 -5.25 13.81 -4.34
N VAL A 168 -6.56 13.83 -4.54
CA VAL A 168 -7.19 13.30 -5.77
C VAL A 168 -6.52 13.85 -7.02
N GLY A 169 -6.32 15.16 -7.10
CA GLY A 169 -5.67 15.80 -8.25
C GLY A 169 -4.22 15.36 -8.46
N PHE A 170 -3.48 15.11 -7.38
CA PHE A 170 -2.11 14.59 -7.48
C PHE A 170 -2.11 13.16 -8.06
N LEU A 171 -2.96 12.26 -7.56
CA LEU A 171 -3.01 10.86 -8.02
C LEU A 171 -3.43 10.76 -9.50
N LYS A 172 -4.43 11.55 -9.91
CA LYS A 172 -4.82 11.64 -11.34
C LYS A 172 -3.65 12.07 -12.22
N ARG A 173 -2.89 13.10 -11.81
CA ARG A 173 -1.68 13.54 -12.56
C ARG A 173 -0.53 12.53 -12.51
N ALA A 174 -0.42 11.71 -11.45
CA ALA A 174 0.60 10.67 -11.37
C ALA A 174 0.45 9.62 -12.46
N LEU A 175 -0.79 9.27 -12.83
CA LEU A 175 -1.11 8.30 -13.90
C LEU A 175 -1.24 8.91 -15.29
N TRP A 176 -1.24 10.24 -15.43
CA TRP A 176 -1.33 10.87 -16.74
C TRP A 176 -0.20 10.39 -17.66
N GLY A 177 -0.59 9.96 -18.88
CA GLY A 177 0.35 9.46 -19.89
C GLY A 177 0.94 8.08 -19.59
N GLN A 178 0.41 7.34 -18.60
CA GLN A 178 0.88 6.00 -18.22
C GLN A 178 0.02 4.87 -18.79
N GLY A 179 -0.92 5.16 -19.70
CA GLY A 179 -1.78 4.15 -20.32
C GLY A 179 -2.87 3.61 -19.38
N PHE A 180 -3.23 4.34 -18.33
CA PHE A 180 -4.31 3.94 -17.43
C PHE A 180 -5.59 4.73 -17.68
N GLU A 181 -6.72 4.05 -17.57
CA GLU A 181 -8.04 4.61 -17.38
C GLU A 181 -8.36 4.63 -15.89
N ILE A 182 -8.70 5.80 -15.36
CA ILE A 182 -9.07 5.92 -13.94
C ILE A 182 -10.54 5.55 -13.81
N ILE A 183 -10.81 4.42 -13.13
CA ILE A 183 -12.16 3.97 -12.80
C ILE A 183 -12.70 4.81 -11.63
N GLU A 184 -11.90 4.97 -10.58
CA GLU A 184 -12.26 5.80 -9.44
C GLU A 184 -11.02 6.47 -8.84
N CYS A 185 -11.13 7.73 -8.49
CA CYS A 185 -10.14 8.44 -7.67
C CYS A 185 -10.86 9.49 -6.84
N THR A 186 -11.11 9.18 -5.57
CA THR A 186 -11.98 9.99 -4.70
C THR A 186 -11.54 9.95 -3.24
N LEU A 187 -12.08 10.87 -2.46
CA LEU A 187 -11.97 10.82 -1.00
C LEU A 187 -13.00 9.83 -0.45
N ARG A 188 -12.60 9.11 0.60
CA ARG A 188 -13.44 8.15 1.32
C ARG A 188 -13.35 8.42 2.81
N ASP A 189 -14.50 8.51 3.43
CA ASP A 189 -14.60 8.60 4.87
C ASP A 189 -14.30 7.24 5.51
N GLY A 190 -13.60 7.27 6.63
CA GLY A 190 -13.22 6.13 7.41
C GLY A 190 -13.27 6.41 8.90
N GLN A 191 -12.95 5.40 9.66
CA GLN A 191 -12.76 5.48 11.08
C GLN A 191 -11.44 4.79 11.45
N ILE A 192 -10.81 5.29 12.48
CA ILE A 192 -9.62 4.68 13.07
C ILE A 192 -9.85 4.48 14.57
N GLN A 193 -9.47 3.31 15.09
CA GLN A 193 -9.50 3.03 16.52
C GLN A 193 -8.39 3.82 17.20
N THR A 194 -8.75 4.58 18.21
CA THR A 194 -7.84 5.31 19.10
C THR A 194 -8.08 4.87 20.55
N GLN A 195 -7.25 5.35 21.48
CA GLN A 195 -7.46 5.12 22.91
C GLN A 195 -8.79 5.73 23.41
N GLU A 196 -9.28 6.76 22.74
CA GLU A 196 -10.55 7.44 23.06
C GLU A 196 -11.76 6.90 22.25
N GLY A 197 -11.60 5.74 21.58
CA GLY A 197 -12.61 5.13 20.72
C GLY A 197 -12.43 5.42 19.23
N LEU A 198 -13.47 5.16 18.44
CA LEU A 198 -13.47 5.39 16.99
C LEU A 198 -13.45 6.89 16.67
N LYS A 199 -12.52 7.30 15.84
CA LYS A 199 -12.38 8.68 15.36
C LYS A 199 -12.46 8.73 13.84
N PRO A 200 -13.00 9.82 13.25
CA PRO A 200 -13.09 9.97 11.80
C PRO A 200 -11.71 10.02 11.14
N SER A 201 -11.59 9.45 9.95
CA SER A 201 -10.38 9.48 9.14
C SER A 201 -10.77 9.69 7.68
N ILE A 202 -10.00 10.48 6.94
CA ILE A 202 -10.23 10.71 5.52
C ILE A 202 -9.08 10.10 4.73
N THR A 203 -9.43 9.15 3.87
CA THR A 203 -8.51 8.51 2.93
C THR A 203 -8.77 9.00 1.50
N VAL A 204 -7.81 8.79 0.63
CA VAL A 204 -8.00 8.86 -0.81
C VAL A 204 -7.75 7.48 -1.40
N VAL A 205 -8.65 7.04 -2.26
CA VAL A 205 -8.52 5.79 -3.03
C VAL A 205 -8.30 6.09 -4.50
N LEU A 206 -7.60 5.19 -5.17
CA LEU A 206 -7.38 5.20 -6.61
C LEU A 206 -7.57 3.78 -7.12
N LEU A 207 -8.52 3.58 -8.04
CA LEU A 207 -8.61 2.38 -8.86
C LEU A 207 -8.47 2.79 -10.33
N ALA A 208 -7.54 2.17 -11.03
CA ALA A 208 -7.31 2.41 -12.44
C ALA A 208 -7.06 1.09 -13.18
N ARG A 209 -7.49 0.99 -14.44
CA ARG A 209 -7.29 -0.16 -15.33
C ARG A 209 -6.29 0.22 -16.42
N LYS A 210 -5.34 -0.64 -16.70
CA LYS A 210 -4.39 -0.44 -17.79
C LYS A 210 -5.08 -0.70 -19.12
N ARG A 211 -4.96 0.26 -20.04
CA ARG A 211 -5.46 0.11 -21.42
C ARG A 211 -4.65 -0.94 -22.18
N GLY A 212 -5.28 -1.58 -23.18
CA GLY A 212 -4.61 -2.46 -24.11
C GLY A 212 -3.77 -1.71 -25.12
#